data_962292f3b05865fe03eeface94c36d69
#
_entry.id   962292f3b05865fe03eeface94c36d69
#
_cell.length_a   1.000
_cell.length_b   1.000
_cell.length_c   1.000
_cell.angle_alpha   90.00
_cell.angle_beta   90.00
_cell.angle_gamma   90.00
#
_symmetry.space_group_name_H-M   'P 1'
#
loop_
_entity.id
_entity.type
_entity.pdbx_description
1 polymer ?
#
loop_
_entity_poly.entity_id
_entity_poly.type
_entity_poly.pdbx_seq_one_letter_code
_entity_poly.pdbx_strand_id
1 'polypeptide(L)'
;YGTTSGAKSDFNYKIGEVNISNNWNSKADNPRDFGGFNYCSEESILRWLHRGDTIYDVDIPEEAEVVQIEGATTIYRTNKIIIKNPRKVDDDLALHFYEISKIPEKSYYKALCVVSIMNYKKTAYAILKDKVNKNNIDEVLDEWNDFISHGNKDDRKYEDNFVKEVESYLYEVKSDLLISRFVGKEPYVKQLTNDKIINLTGQSGSGKSTYANNNFNSNEYEIIDTDEIFNEVRYEKSSGLNKKLGEYFREKYDTLPNLINDFDLIYNKILEYCKNFDKTIVIDCAQFHCVKDISILKGKIIIIRTDIDTCYNRTISRWINNHKQKELDYTEEELNKYKERKKGIYSWYKETNNFINKIDKL
;
A
#
# COMPACT_ATOMS: atom_id res chain seq x y z
N TYR A 1 -28.30 -15.34 17.67
CA TYR A 1 -27.63 -14.73 16.55
C TYR A 1 -28.53 -13.71 15.88
N GLY A 2 -27.97 -12.55 15.53
CA GLY A 2 -28.68 -11.39 15.03
C GLY A 2 -29.81 -11.72 14.08
N THR A 3 -30.92 -11.29 14.41
CA THR A 3 -32.21 -11.85 14.08
C THR A 3 -32.80 -11.31 12.83
N THR A 4 -32.29 -10.21 12.36
CA THR A 4 -32.69 -9.59 11.13
C THR A 4 -31.57 -8.70 10.63
N SER A 5 -31.44 -8.53 9.34
CA SER A 5 -30.46 -7.67 8.74
C SER A 5 -30.52 -6.27 9.36
N GLY A 6 -29.53 -5.94 10.18
CA GLY A 6 -29.31 -4.60 10.69
C GLY A 6 -30.22 -4.12 11.83
N ALA A 7 -31.23 -4.87 12.22
CA ALA A 7 -32.07 -4.49 13.36
C ALA A 7 -31.50 -5.07 14.66
N LYS A 8 -31.27 -4.24 15.67
CA LYS A 8 -31.17 -4.71 17.06
C LYS A 8 -32.51 -5.37 17.39
N SER A 9 -32.46 -6.66 17.68
CA SER A 9 -33.66 -7.41 18.00
C SER A 9 -33.56 -7.86 19.44
N ASP A 10 -34.61 -7.57 20.21
CA ASP A 10 -34.79 -8.07 21.59
C ASP A 10 -35.26 -9.53 21.60
N PHE A 11 -35.13 -10.25 20.46
CA PHE A 11 -35.58 -11.61 20.35
C PHE A 11 -34.65 -12.56 21.14
N ASN A 12 -35.23 -13.24 22.13
CA ASN A 12 -34.56 -14.26 22.93
C ASN A 12 -34.79 -15.64 22.32
N TYR A 13 -33.75 -16.22 21.73
CA TYR A 13 -33.82 -17.58 21.22
C TYR A 13 -33.96 -18.62 22.33
N LYS A 14 -34.83 -19.58 22.08
CA LYS A 14 -34.96 -20.79 22.90
C LYS A 14 -34.27 -21.95 22.21
N ILE A 15 -33.29 -22.54 22.88
CA ILE A 15 -32.51 -23.66 22.32
C ILE A 15 -33.36 -24.93 22.38
N GLY A 16 -33.46 -25.66 21.27
CA GLY A 16 -34.22 -26.91 21.16
C GLY A 16 -35.73 -26.73 20.98
N GLU A 17 -36.25 -25.49 21.00
CA GLU A 17 -37.65 -25.19 20.77
C GLU A 17 -37.87 -24.47 19.45
N VAL A 18 -39.09 -24.46 18.93
CA VAL A 18 -39.46 -23.69 17.74
C VAL A 18 -39.49 -22.20 18.11
N ASN A 19 -38.62 -21.43 17.51
CA ASN A 19 -38.63 -19.97 17.58
C ASN A 19 -39.44 -19.43 16.40
N ILE A 20 -40.37 -18.52 16.68
CA ILE A 20 -41.29 -17.96 15.67
C ILE A 20 -41.02 -16.46 15.53
N SER A 21 -40.86 -15.99 14.30
CA SER A 21 -40.64 -14.57 14.01
C SER A 21 -41.94 -13.77 14.06
N ASN A 22 -41.91 -12.62 14.70
CA ASN A 22 -43.04 -11.70 14.78
C ASN A 22 -43.12 -10.70 13.62
N ASN A 23 -42.10 -10.63 12.80
CA ASN A 23 -42.00 -9.62 11.71
C ASN A 23 -41.78 -10.24 10.33
N TRP A 24 -42.26 -11.47 10.12
CA TRP A 24 -42.14 -12.17 8.85
C TRP A 24 -43.01 -11.59 7.77
N ASN A 25 -42.44 -11.32 6.58
CA ASN A 25 -43.17 -10.90 5.38
C ASN A 25 -42.48 -11.46 4.13
N SER A 26 -42.83 -12.67 3.71
CA SER A 26 -42.23 -13.33 2.55
C SER A 26 -42.57 -12.65 1.21
N LYS A 27 -43.49 -11.68 1.19
CA LYS A 27 -43.96 -10.96 0.00
C LYS A 27 -43.39 -9.54 -0.11
N ALA A 28 -42.46 -9.14 0.76
CA ALA A 28 -41.83 -7.83 0.67
C ALA A 28 -41.00 -7.70 -0.63
N ASP A 29 -41.07 -6.53 -1.26
CA ASP A 29 -40.29 -6.26 -2.49
C ASP A 29 -38.80 -6.22 -2.26
N ASN A 30 -38.38 -5.80 -1.06
CA ASN A 30 -36.95 -5.70 -0.69
C ASN A 30 -36.61 -6.85 0.24
N PRO A 31 -35.52 -7.62 -0.04
CA PRO A 31 -35.05 -8.68 0.87
C PRO A 31 -34.75 -8.21 2.28
N ARG A 32 -34.45 -6.92 2.52
CA ARG A 32 -34.23 -6.37 3.84
C ARG A 32 -35.49 -6.36 4.69
N ASP A 33 -36.65 -6.32 4.06
CA ASP A 33 -37.96 -6.17 4.72
C ASP A 33 -38.66 -7.52 4.96
N PHE A 34 -38.05 -8.65 4.56
CA PHE A 34 -38.62 -9.98 4.81
C PHE A 34 -38.77 -10.30 6.29
N GLY A 35 -37.96 -9.68 7.15
CA GLY A 35 -37.91 -10.06 8.57
C GLY A 35 -37.38 -11.49 8.76
N GLY A 36 -37.86 -12.20 9.77
CA GLY A 36 -37.51 -13.59 10.02
C GLY A 36 -36.10 -13.85 10.52
N PHE A 37 -35.69 -15.09 10.44
CA PHE A 37 -34.38 -15.58 10.90
C PHE A 37 -33.49 -15.89 9.70
N ASN A 38 -32.21 -15.47 9.78
CA ASN A 38 -31.22 -15.78 8.75
C ASN A 38 -30.44 -17.05 9.12
N TYR A 39 -30.19 -17.88 8.12
CA TYR A 39 -29.30 -19.03 8.22
C TYR A 39 -28.59 -19.29 6.87
N CYS A 40 -27.53 -20.08 6.91
CA CYS A 40 -26.79 -20.51 5.70
C CYS A 40 -26.18 -21.88 5.93
N SER A 41 -25.64 -22.50 4.88
CA SER A 41 -24.84 -23.71 5.00
C SER A 41 -23.48 -23.42 5.65
N GLU A 42 -22.84 -24.44 6.21
CA GLU A 42 -21.46 -24.33 6.72
C GLU A 42 -20.48 -23.84 5.65
N GLU A 43 -20.66 -24.26 4.41
CA GLU A 43 -19.83 -23.85 3.26
C GLU A 43 -19.92 -22.34 2.94
N SER A 44 -20.95 -21.65 3.47
CA SER A 44 -21.19 -20.21 3.23
C SER A 44 -21.01 -19.33 4.47
N ILE A 45 -20.74 -19.93 5.64
CA ILE A 45 -20.76 -19.21 6.92
C ILE A 45 -19.56 -18.27 7.13
N LEU A 46 -18.42 -18.55 6.50
CA LEU A 46 -17.16 -17.86 6.74
C LEU A 46 -17.30 -16.33 6.70
N ARG A 47 -18.03 -15.80 5.74
CA ARG A 47 -18.28 -14.36 5.57
C ARG A 47 -19.10 -13.74 6.69
N TRP A 48 -19.78 -14.54 7.51
CA TRP A 48 -20.72 -14.08 8.51
C TRP A 48 -20.21 -14.21 9.96
N LEU A 49 -19.00 -14.72 10.19
CA LEU A 49 -18.44 -14.97 11.52
C LEU A 49 -18.33 -13.72 12.38
N HIS A 50 -18.34 -12.53 11.81
CA HIS A 50 -18.35 -11.27 12.55
C HIS A 50 -19.68 -10.93 13.24
N ARG A 51 -20.75 -11.74 13.00
CA ARG A 51 -22.07 -11.48 13.57
C ARG A 51 -22.22 -11.98 15.00
N GLY A 52 -21.31 -12.81 15.50
CA GLY A 52 -21.29 -13.33 16.85
C GLY A 52 -20.12 -14.28 17.06
N ASP A 53 -19.91 -14.69 18.28
CA ASP A 53 -18.86 -15.63 18.68
C ASP A 53 -19.37 -17.09 18.85
N THR A 54 -20.67 -17.31 18.61
CA THR A 54 -21.31 -18.62 18.79
C THR A 54 -22.18 -18.95 17.56
N ILE A 55 -22.05 -20.15 17.06
CA ILE A 55 -22.87 -20.70 15.98
C ILE A 55 -23.76 -21.82 16.53
N TYR A 56 -24.86 -22.06 15.83
CA TYR A 56 -25.84 -23.08 16.18
C TYR A 56 -26.17 -23.92 14.95
N ASP A 57 -26.37 -25.21 15.13
CA ASP A 57 -27.02 -26.04 14.13
C ASP A 57 -28.49 -25.64 14.03
N VAL A 58 -29.06 -25.73 12.85
CA VAL A 58 -30.39 -25.23 12.53
C VAL A 58 -31.26 -26.32 11.94
N ASP A 59 -32.44 -26.56 12.54
CA ASP A 59 -33.50 -27.29 11.89
C ASP A 59 -34.63 -26.34 11.48
N ILE A 60 -35.21 -26.59 10.32
CA ILE A 60 -36.30 -25.84 9.78
C ILE A 60 -37.56 -26.72 9.91
N PRO A 61 -38.59 -26.31 10.71
CA PRO A 61 -39.85 -27.02 10.80
C PRO A 61 -40.52 -27.19 9.41
N GLU A 62 -41.19 -28.31 9.20
CA GLU A 62 -41.82 -28.62 7.90
C GLU A 62 -42.83 -27.55 7.45
N GLU A 63 -43.54 -26.95 8.43
CA GLU A 63 -44.49 -25.88 8.19
C GLU A 63 -43.87 -24.47 8.15
N ALA A 64 -42.56 -24.33 8.13
CA ALA A 64 -41.91 -23.04 8.03
C ALA A 64 -41.89 -22.52 6.59
N GLU A 65 -42.13 -21.23 6.45
CA GLU A 65 -41.89 -20.54 5.18
C GLU A 65 -40.40 -20.21 5.07
N VAL A 66 -39.83 -20.49 3.90
CA VAL A 66 -38.39 -20.22 3.62
C VAL A 66 -38.29 -19.42 2.34
N VAL A 67 -37.42 -18.40 2.37
CA VAL A 67 -37.03 -17.62 1.19
C VAL A 67 -35.53 -17.71 1.03
N GLN A 68 -35.07 -18.07 -0.15
CA GLN A 68 -33.65 -17.98 -0.53
C GLN A 68 -33.33 -16.57 -1.00
N ILE A 69 -32.25 -15.99 -0.51
CA ILE A 69 -31.75 -14.71 -0.95
C ILE A 69 -30.45 -14.96 -1.69
N GLU A 70 -30.46 -14.68 -2.98
CA GLU A 70 -29.27 -14.75 -3.81
C GLU A 70 -28.43 -13.47 -3.66
N GLY A 71 -27.13 -13.61 -3.69
CA GLY A 71 -26.21 -12.50 -3.57
C GLY A 71 -24.76 -12.99 -3.60
N ALA A 72 -23.87 -12.25 -3.01
CA ALA A 72 -22.45 -12.62 -2.92
C ALA A 72 -22.22 -13.96 -2.18
N THR A 73 -23.17 -14.38 -1.33
CA THR A 73 -23.29 -15.74 -0.76
C THR A 73 -24.76 -16.07 -0.59
N THR A 74 -25.14 -17.33 -0.80
CA THR A 74 -26.51 -17.77 -0.59
C THR A 74 -26.83 -17.77 0.89
N ILE A 75 -27.89 -17.07 1.26
CA ILE A 75 -28.48 -17.08 2.60
C ILE A 75 -29.96 -17.40 2.50
N TYR A 76 -30.51 -17.96 3.57
CA TYR A 76 -31.92 -18.27 3.67
C TYR A 76 -32.52 -17.45 4.80
N ARG A 77 -33.81 -17.13 4.65
CA ARG A 77 -34.64 -16.57 5.70
C ARG A 77 -35.86 -17.43 5.95
N THR A 78 -36.28 -17.51 7.20
CA THR A 78 -37.43 -18.30 7.58
C THR A 78 -38.21 -17.60 8.71
N ASN A 79 -39.53 -17.89 8.76
CA ASN A 79 -40.38 -17.44 9.84
C ASN A 79 -40.26 -18.31 11.11
N LYS A 80 -39.76 -19.55 11.00
CA LYS A 80 -39.60 -20.48 12.14
C LYS A 80 -38.27 -21.19 12.05
N ILE A 81 -37.62 -21.35 13.22
CA ILE A 81 -36.31 -21.99 13.32
C ILE A 81 -36.14 -22.71 14.65
N ILE A 82 -35.47 -23.85 14.66
CA ILE A 82 -35.02 -24.53 15.85
C ILE A 82 -33.49 -24.43 15.86
N ILE A 83 -32.90 -23.86 16.90
CA ILE A 83 -31.45 -23.80 17.07
C ILE A 83 -30.99 -24.82 18.10
N LYS A 84 -29.86 -25.47 17.83
CA LYS A 84 -29.28 -26.56 18.63
C LYS A 84 -27.77 -26.45 18.70
N ASN A 85 -27.16 -27.24 19.56
CA ASN A 85 -25.73 -27.52 19.59
C ASN A 85 -24.87 -26.23 19.49
N PRO A 86 -24.94 -25.32 20.48
CA PRO A 86 -24.09 -24.13 20.47
C PRO A 86 -22.61 -24.48 20.41
N ARG A 87 -21.91 -23.91 19.46
CA ARG A 87 -20.43 -24.03 19.33
C ARG A 87 -19.80 -22.64 19.36
N LYS A 88 -18.88 -22.41 20.25
CA LYS A 88 -18.08 -21.19 20.22
C LYS A 88 -17.12 -21.24 19.04
N VAL A 89 -17.05 -20.16 18.28
CA VAL A 89 -16.12 -20.05 17.15
C VAL A 89 -14.77 -19.62 17.67
N ASP A 90 -13.77 -20.44 17.43
CA ASP A 90 -12.35 -20.14 17.58
C ASP A 90 -11.66 -20.13 16.22
N ASP A 91 -10.35 -19.91 16.22
CA ASP A 91 -9.55 -19.83 14.98
C ASP A 91 -9.46 -21.20 14.24
N ASP A 92 -9.49 -22.31 14.95
CA ASP A 92 -9.45 -23.65 14.35
C ASP A 92 -10.79 -23.96 13.64
N LEU A 93 -11.91 -23.63 14.28
CA LEU A 93 -13.21 -23.79 13.65
C LEU A 93 -13.41 -22.81 12.48
N ALA A 94 -12.90 -21.59 12.58
CA ALA A 94 -12.91 -20.63 11.48
C ALA A 94 -12.06 -21.11 10.29
N LEU A 95 -10.89 -21.72 10.55
CA LEU A 95 -10.04 -22.34 9.53
C LEU A 95 -10.76 -23.50 8.84
N HIS A 96 -11.42 -24.38 9.63
CA HIS A 96 -12.25 -25.45 9.06
C HIS A 96 -13.32 -24.91 8.09
N PHE A 97 -14.04 -23.82 8.48
CA PHE A 97 -15.00 -23.20 7.59
C PHE A 97 -14.37 -22.60 6.34
N TYR A 98 -13.14 -22.14 6.40
CA TYR A 98 -12.40 -21.71 5.22
C TYR A 98 -12.10 -22.88 4.28
N GLU A 99 -11.64 -24.01 4.83
CA GLU A 99 -11.26 -25.22 4.06
C GLU A 99 -12.45 -25.84 3.31
N ILE A 100 -13.64 -25.85 3.92
CA ILE A 100 -14.85 -26.38 3.29
C ILE A 100 -15.63 -25.34 2.47
N SER A 101 -15.21 -24.09 2.49
CA SER A 101 -15.95 -22.95 1.91
C SER A 101 -16.10 -23.07 0.40
N LYS A 102 -17.32 -22.81 -0.09
CA LYS A 102 -17.69 -22.72 -1.52
C LYS A 102 -18.27 -21.34 -1.89
N ILE A 103 -17.83 -20.28 -1.21
CA ILE A 103 -18.26 -18.94 -1.55
C ILE A 103 -17.57 -18.44 -2.83
N PRO A 104 -18.17 -17.48 -3.55
CA PRO A 104 -17.55 -16.86 -4.72
C PRO A 104 -16.20 -16.24 -4.39
N GLU A 105 -15.27 -16.23 -5.34
CA GLU A 105 -13.88 -15.78 -5.13
C GLU A 105 -13.79 -14.40 -4.47
N LYS A 106 -14.52 -13.42 -4.95
CA LYS A 106 -14.55 -12.06 -4.36
C LYS A 106 -15.12 -12.00 -2.94
N SER A 107 -15.89 -13.01 -2.52
CA SER A 107 -16.41 -13.08 -1.15
C SER A 107 -15.33 -13.42 -0.13
N TYR A 108 -14.19 -14.00 -0.56
CA TYR A 108 -13.05 -14.22 0.31
C TYR A 108 -12.36 -12.90 0.73
N TYR A 109 -12.47 -11.83 -0.04
CA TYR A 109 -11.91 -10.51 0.35
C TYR A 109 -12.63 -9.96 1.59
N LYS A 110 -13.97 -10.07 1.60
CA LYS A 110 -14.75 -9.73 2.80
C LYS A 110 -14.54 -10.71 3.93
N ALA A 111 -14.41 -12.01 3.63
CA ALA A 111 -14.08 -12.99 4.66
C ALA A 111 -12.75 -12.69 5.34
N LEU A 112 -11.73 -12.23 4.59
CA LEU A 112 -10.46 -11.76 5.15
C LEU A 112 -10.67 -10.63 6.17
N CYS A 113 -11.47 -9.62 5.83
CA CYS A 113 -11.81 -8.54 6.76
C CYS A 113 -12.47 -9.10 8.02
N VAL A 114 -13.45 -10.01 7.86
CA VAL A 114 -14.19 -10.62 8.96
C VAL A 114 -13.28 -11.39 9.91
N VAL A 115 -12.45 -12.29 9.39
CA VAL A 115 -11.57 -13.12 10.24
C VAL A 115 -10.46 -12.27 10.90
N SER A 116 -10.05 -11.20 10.27
CA SER A 116 -9.05 -10.27 10.83
C SER A 116 -9.59 -9.51 12.05
N ILE A 117 -10.81 -8.93 11.96
CA ILE A 117 -11.42 -8.23 13.10
C ILE A 117 -11.84 -9.18 14.23
N MET A 118 -12.04 -10.46 13.94
CA MET A 118 -12.32 -11.49 14.92
C MET A 118 -11.04 -12.12 15.52
N ASN A 119 -9.87 -11.69 15.04
CA ASN A 119 -8.55 -12.17 15.44
C ASN A 119 -8.33 -13.68 15.19
N TYR A 120 -8.93 -14.22 14.11
CA TYR A 120 -8.72 -15.60 13.64
C TYR A 120 -7.49 -15.62 12.73
N LYS A 121 -6.30 -15.67 13.35
CA LYS A 121 -5.01 -15.45 12.67
C LYS A 121 -4.67 -16.55 11.66
N LYS A 122 -4.85 -17.83 12.04
CA LYS A 122 -4.58 -18.97 11.15
C LYS A 122 -5.41 -18.85 9.87
N THR A 123 -6.69 -18.56 10.04
CA THR A 123 -7.65 -18.40 8.93
C THR A 123 -7.29 -17.21 8.04
N ALA A 124 -6.94 -16.06 8.65
CA ALA A 124 -6.54 -14.87 7.90
C ALA A 124 -5.28 -15.12 7.06
N TYR A 125 -4.24 -15.75 7.65
CA TYR A 125 -3.02 -16.08 6.91
C TYR A 125 -3.26 -17.11 5.80
N ALA A 126 -4.16 -18.07 5.98
CA ALA A 126 -4.54 -19.00 4.92
C ALA A 126 -5.20 -18.25 3.75
N ILE A 127 -6.15 -17.34 4.02
CA ILE A 127 -6.79 -16.53 2.98
C ILE A 127 -5.77 -15.62 2.29
N LEU A 128 -4.89 -14.94 3.04
CA LEU A 128 -3.83 -14.09 2.47
C LEU A 128 -2.96 -14.88 1.49
N LYS A 129 -2.52 -16.06 1.90
CA LYS A 129 -1.65 -16.92 1.09
C LYS A 129 -2.32 -17.40 -0.19
N ASP A 130 -3.57 -17.85 -0.10
CA ASP A 130 -4.24 -18.57 -1.18
C ASP A 130 -5.06 -17.66 -2.10
N LYS A 131 -5.56 -16.52 -1.57
CA LYS A 131 -6.55 -15.67 -2.24
C LYS A 131 -6.06 -14.26 -2.55
N VAL A 132 -4.90 -13.84 -2.01
CA VAL A 132 -4.37 -12.49 -2.23
C VAL A 132 -3.08 -12.55 -3.05
N ASN A 133 -3.06 -11.80 -4.15
CA ASN A 133 -1.90 -11.72 -5.03
C ASN A 133 -1.85 -10.37 -5.78
N LYS A 134 -0.79 -10.16 -6.55
CA LYS A 134 -0.57 -8.91 -7.31
C LYS A 134 -1.67 -8.60 -8.34
N ASN A 135 -2.42 -9.59 -8.81
CA ASN A 135 -3.44 -9.38 -9.85
C ASN A 135 -4.77 -8.89 -9.25
N ASN A 136 -5.06 -9.22 -7.99
CA ASN A 136 -6.32 -8.87 -7.35
C ASN A 136 -6.18 -7.92 -6.16
N ILE A 137 -4.96 -7.47 -5.84
CA ILE A 137 -4.69 -6.64 -4.65
C ILE A 137 -5.50 -5.33 -4.62
N ASP A 138 -5.81 -4.75 -5.77
CA ASP A 138 -6.62 -3.54 -5.84
C ASP A 138 -8.05 -3.80 -5.37
N GLU A 139 -8.68 -4.88 -5.85
CA GLU A 139 -10.02 -5.28 -5.43
C GLU A 139 -10.06 -5.69 -3.95
N VAL A 140 -9.01 -6.36 -3.46
CA VAL A 140 -8.89 -6.73 -2.04
C VAL A 140 -8.79 -5.49 -1.15
N LEU A 141 -7.98 -4.50 -1.54
CA LEU A 141 -7.84 -3.24 -0.80
C LEU A 141 -9.10 -2.40 -0.85
N ASP A 142 -9.82 -2.39 -1.94
CA ASP A 142 -11.11 -1.68 -2.06
C ASP A 142 -12.13 -2.27 -1.08
N GLU A 143 -12.29 -3.60 -1.03
CA GLU A 143 -13.17 -4.27 -0.06
C GLU A 143 -12.69 -4.07 1.40
N TRP A 144 -11.36 -4.13 1.63
CA TRP A 144 -10.77 -3.89 2.95
C TRP A 144 -11.08 -2.49 3.47
N ASN A 145 -10.80 -1.47 2.65
CA ASN A 145 -11.01 -0.08 3.04
C ASN A 145 -12.50 0.22 3.24
N ASP A 146 -13.38 -0.29 2.36
CA ASP A 146 -14.83 -0.15 2.52
C ASP A 146 -15.31 -0.80 3.82
N PHE A 147 -14.90 -2.04 4.08
CA PHE A 147 -15.31 -2.77 5.27
C PHE A 147 -14.83 -2.11 6.58
N ILE A 148 -13.55 -1.70 6.64
CA ILE A 148 -12.96 -1.09 7.83
C ILE A 148 -13.52 0.32 8.07
N SER A 149 -13.76 1.13 7.01
CA SER A 149 -14.30 2.48 7.15
C SER A 149 -15.77 2.50 7.60
N HIS A 150 -16.58 1.52 7.17
CA HIS A 150 -17.99 1.40 7.51
C HIS A 150 -18.25 0.52 8.74
N GLY A 151 -17.21 -0.03 9.34
CA GLY A 151 -17.32 -0.84 10.54
C GLY A 151 -17.83 -0.04 11.74
N ASN A 152 -18.73 -0.64 12.53
CA ASN A 152 -19.11 -0.06 13.81
C ASN A 152 -17.96 -0.29 14.82
N LYS A 153 -17.21 0.77 15.08
CA LYS A 153 -15.99 0.72 15.90
C LYS A 153 -16.25 0.40 17.37
N ASP A 154 -17.45 0.63 17.85
CA ASP A 154 -17.77 0.51 19.29
C ASP A 154 -17.85 -0.95 19.79
N ASP A 155 -18.17 -1.89 18.89
CA ASP A 155 -18.40 -3.30 19.26
C ASP A 155 -17.33 -4.28 18.71
N ARG A 156 -16.28 -3.79 18.01
CA ARG A 156 -15.35 -4.66 17.28
C ARG A 156 -13.92 -4.16 17.32
N LYS A 157 -12.97 -5.09 17.24
CA LYS A 157 -11.53 -4.85 17.35
C LYS A 157 -10.91 -4.35 16.03
N TYR A 158 -11.49 -3.34 15.37
CA TYR A 158 -10.99 -2.78 14.11
C TYR A 158 -9.62 -2.11 14.22
N GLU A 159 -9.23 -1.71 15.43
CA GLU A 159 -7.94 -1.09 15.71
C GLU A 159 -6.93 -2.06 16.34
N ASP A 160 -7.24 -3.34 16.40
CA ASP A 160 -6.33 -4.36 16.91
C ASP A 160 -5.04 -4.38 16.11
N ASN A 161 -3.94 -4.68 16.76
CA ASN A 161 -2.63 -4.79 16.14
C ASN A 161 -2.62 -5.80 14.99
N PHE A 162 -3.41 -6.86 15.08
CA PHE A 162 -3.52 -7.85 14.02
C PHE A 162 -4.22 -7.29 12.76
N VAL A 163 -5.24 -6.46 12.90
CA VAL A 163 -5.88 -5.79 11.75
C VAL A 163 -4.87 -4.90 11.03
N LYS A 164 -4.06 -4.15 11.79
CA LYS A 164 -2.98 -3.31 11.23
C LYS A 164 -1.88 -4.14 10.57
N GLU A 165 -1.58 -5.31 11.10
CA GLU A 165 -0.61 -6.25 10.50
C GLU A 165 -1.10 -6.75 9.14
N VAL A 166 -2.36 -7.20 9.04
CA VAL A 166 -2.97 -7.61 7.77
C VAL A 166 -3.01 -6.44 6.78
N GLU A 167 -3.41 -5.26 7.22
CA GLU A 167 -3.41 -4.05 6.40
C GLU A 167 -2.02 -3.75 5.84
N SER A 168 -1.00 -3.79 6.69
CA SER A 168 0.40 -3.58 6.27
C SER A 168 0.84 -4.57 5.20
N TYR A 169 0.49 -5.85 5.37
CA TYR A 169 0.77 -6.88 4.37
C TYR A 169 0.08 -6.59 3.03
N LEU A 170 -1.19 -6.19 3.03
CA LEU A 170 -1.91 -5.84 1.80
C LEU A 170 -1.24 -4.67 1.06
N TYR A 171 -0.82 -3.65 1.80
CA TYR A 171 -0.09 -2.52 1.21
C TYR A 171 1.32 -2.90 0.74
N GLU A 172 1.99 -3.88 1.35
CA GLU A 172 3.25 -4.43 0.84
C GLU A 172 3.04 -5.13 -0.51
N VAL A 173 2.03 -5.99 -0.63
CA VAL A 173 1.69 -6.66 -1.90
C VAL A 173 1.36 -5.64 -2.99
N LYS A 174 0.61 -4.58 -2.65
CA LYS A 174 0.32 -3.47 -3.57
C LYS A 174 1.58 -2.72 -3.99
N SER A 175 2.45 -2.43 -3.05
CA SER A 175 3.72 -1.75 -3.32
C SER A 175 4.63 -2.59 -4.21
N ASP A 176 4.71 -3.88 -4.00
CA ASP A 176 5.44 -4.82 -4.87
C ASP A 176 4.91 -4.84 -6.30
N LEU A 177 3.59 -4.76 -6.46
CA LEU A 177 2.98 -4.62 -7.79
C LEU A 177 3.41 -3.32 -8.46
N LEU A 178 3.32 -2.19 -7.76
CA LEU A 178 3.72 -0.88 -8.28
C LEU A 178 5.19 -0.86 -8.65
N ILE A 179 6.05 -1.42 -7.81
CA ILE A 179 7.49 -1.53 -8.06
C ILE A 179 7.75 -2.41 -9.29
N SER A 180 7.09 -3.55 -9.42
CA SER A 180 7.27 -4.43 -10.58
C SER A 180 6.87 -3.78 -11.90
N ARG A 181 5.88 -2.88 -11.87
CA ARG A 181 5.48 -2.06 -13.04
C ARG A 181 6.45 -0.91 -13.29
N PHE A 182 7.05 -0.38 -12.24
CA PHE A 182 8.00 0.72 -12.34
C PHE A 182 9.35 0.27 -12.88
N VAL A 183 9.85 -0.90 -12.47
CA VAL A 183 11.15 -1.42 -12.89
C VAL A 183 11.14 -1.73 -14.39
N GLY A 184 12.10 -1.17 -15.10
CA GLY A 184 12.24 -1.34 -16.55
C GLY A 184 13.68 -1.30 -16.98
N LYS A 185 13.99 -1.86 -18.18
CA LYS A 185 15.34 -1.82 -18.77
C LYS A 185 15.69 -0.43 -19.25
N GLU A 186 14.71 0.29 -19.81
CA GLU A 186 14.88 1.62 -20.35
C GLU A 186 14.47 2.69 -19.34
N PRO A 187 15.15 3.84 -19.31
CA PRO A 187 14.74 4.98 -18.50
C PRO A 187 13.32 5.44 -18.89
N TYR A 188 12.55 5.88 -17.89
CA TYR A 188 11.34 6.64 -18.17
C TYR A 188 11.73 8.06 -18.63
N VAL A 189 11.18 8.51 -19.74
CA VAL A 189 11.48 9.82 -20.33
C VAL A 189 10.19 10.55 -20.66
N LYS A 190 10.03 11.79 -20.18
CA LYS A 190 8.93 12.67 -20.56
C LYS A 190 9.41 14.09 -20.80
N GLN A 191 9.01 14.68 -21.94
CA GLN A 191 9.20 16.11 -22.21
C GLN A 191 8.07 16.90 -21.51
N LEU A 192 8.43 17.88 -20.68
CA LEU A 192 7.50 18.75 -19.97
C LEU A 192 7.38 20.12 -20.67
N THR A 193 8.52 20.73 -20.98
CA THR A 193 8.61 22.02 -21.68
C THR A 193 9.78 22.00 -22.66
N ASN A 194 9.90 23.03 -23.53
CA ASN A 194 11.00 23.15 -24.51
C ASN A 194 12.28 23.78 -23.93
N ASP A 195 12.37 23.95 -22.60
CA ASP A 195 13.57 24.52 -21.98
C ASP A 195 14.76 23.56 -22.09
N LYS A 196 15.98 24.12 -22.14
CA LYS A 196 17.24 23.35 -22.15
C LYS A 196 17.59 22.82 -20.75
N ILE A 197 16.64 22.10 -20.15
CA ILE A 197 16.77 21.49 -18.82
C ILE A 197 16.51 19.99 -18.93
N ILE A 198 17.33 19.20 -18.29
CA ILE A 198 17.14 17.76 -18.11
C ILE A 198 17.15 17.46 -16.59
N ASN A 199 16.04 16.96 -16.11
CA ASN A 199 15.88 16.51 -14.72
C ASN A 199 16.18 15.02 -14.67
N LEU A 200 17.38 14.65 -14.23
CA LEU A 200 17.82 13.26 -14.13
C LEU A 200 17.63 12.75 -12.71
N THR A 201 16.84 11.71 -12.55
CA THR A 201 16.61 11.09 -11.25
C THR A 201 16.73 9.57 -11.26
N GLY A 202 16.90 9.00 -10.11
CA GLY A 202 17.03 7.57 -9.88
C GLY A 202 17.58 7.31 -8.49
N GLN A 203 17.25 6.15 -7.92
CA GLN A 203 17.67 5.77 -6.58
C GLN A 203 19.20 5.63 -6.50
N SER A 204 19.76 5.73 -5.31
CA SER A 204 21.16 5.39 -5.06
C SER A 204 21.46 3.97 -5.54
N GLY A 205 22.53 3.81 -6.31
CA GLY A 205 22.86 2.52 -6.93
C GLY A 205 22.12 2.23 -8.25
N SER A 206 21.21 3.08 -8.71
CA SER A 206 20.47 2.87 -9.98
C SER A 206 21.32 3.00 -11.23
N GLY A 207 22.49 3.67 -11.14
CA GLY A 207 23.36 3.93 -12.28
C GLY A 207 23.16 5.30 -12.92
N LYS A 208 22.52 6.27 -12.23
CA LYS A 208 22.36 7.67 -12.70
C LYS A 208 23.64 8.28 -13.22
N SER A 209 24.70 8.26 -12.41
CA SER A 209 25.99 8.85 -12.79
C SER A 209 26.62 8.17 -14.02
N THR A 210 26.47 6.85 -14.14
CA THR A 210 26.88 6.11 -15.35
C THR A 210 26.06 6.55 -16.56
N TYR A 211 24.76 6.70 -16.41
CA TYR A 211 23.89 7.20 -17.46
C TYR A 211 24.27 8.63 -17.86
N ALA A 212 24.50 9.50 -16.87
CA ALA A 212 24.90 10.89 -17.13
C ALA A 212 26.22 10.95 -17.92
N ASN A 213 27.24 10.23 -17.49
CA ASN A 213 28.55 10.21 -18.13
C ASN A 213 28.50 9.65 -19.59
N ASN A 214 27.62 8.72 -19.85
CA ASN A 214 27.51 8.10 -21.18
C ASN A 214 26.67 8.94 -22.18
N ASN A 215 25.77 9.79 -21.68
CA ASN A 215 24.80 10.49 -22.52
C ASN A 215 25.00 12.01 -22.57
N PHE A 216 25.74 12.61 -21.63
CA PHE A 216 25.90 14.07 -21.55
C PHE A 216 27.36 14.47 -21.61
N ASN A 217 27.80 14.92 -22.79
CA ASN A 217 29.18 15.41 -22.96
C ASN A 217 29.32 16.86 -22.44
N SER A 218 30.49 17.20 -21.92
CA SER A 218 30.78 18.51 -21.34
C SER A 218 30.78 19.70 -22.33
N ASN A 219 30.75 19.45 -23.61
CA ASN A 219 30.68 20.52 -24.60
C ASN A 219 29.29 21.11 -24.73
N GLU A 220 28.27 20.25 -24.63
CA GLU A 220 26.85 20.59 -24.82
C GLU A 220 26.05 20.69 -23.53
N TYR A 221 26.53 20.03 -22.48
CA TYR A 221 25.83 19.87 -21.22
C TYR A 221 26.65 20.39 -20.05
N GLU A 222 25.94 20.91 -19.04
CA GLU A 222 26.50 21.25 -17.72
C GLU A 222 25.75 20.40 -16.69
N ILE A 223 26.48 19.57 -15.94
CA ILE A 223 25.88 18.65 -14.95
C ILE A 223 25.94 19.26 -13.57
N ILE A 224 24.78 19.37 -12.94
CA ILE A 224 24.60 19.80 -11.55
C ILE A 224 24.19 18.57 -10.74
N ASP A 225 25.04 18.17 -9.81
CA ASP A 225 24.75 17.12 -8.84
C ASP A 225 24.36 17.75 -7.51
N THR A 226 23.10 17.55 -7.08
CA THR A 226 22.59 18.13 -5.84
C THR A 226 23.31 17.60 -4.60
N ASP A 227 23.76 16.35 -4.60
CA ASP A 227 24.54 15.80 -3.49
C ASP A 227 25.89 16.52 -3.38
N GLU A 228 26.54 16.84 -4.50
CA GLU A 228 27.79 17.61 -4.54
C GLU A 228 27.59 19.07 -4.09
N ILE A 229 26.49 19.74 -4.47
CA ILE A 229 26.17 21.07 -3.96
C ILE A 229 26.11 21.06 -2.44
N PHE A 230 25.38 20.11 -1.86
CA PHE A 230 25.22 20.02 -0.41
C PHE A 230 26.48 19.53 0.31
N ASN A 231 27.33 18.73 -0.35
CA ASN A 231 28.67 18.39 0.14
C ASN A 231 29.58 19.62 0.20
N GLU A 232 29.52 20.52 -0.80
CA GLU A 232 30.25 21.79 -0.75
C GLU A 232 29.79 22.67 0.40
N VAL A 233 28.48 22.79 0.57
CA VAL A 233 27.91 23.60 1.65
C VAL A 233 28.34 23.11 3.03
N ARG A 234 28.43 21.79 3.22
CA ARG A 234 28.74 21.17 4.52
C ARG A 234 30.24 20.99 4.78
N TYR A 235 30.98 20.68 3.73
CA TYR A 235 32.34 20.15 3.88
C TYR A 235 33.39 20.83 2.99
N GLU A 236 32.99 21.76 2.12
CA GLU A 236 33.88 22.46 1.17
C GLU A 236 34.68 21.49 0.26
N LYS A 237 33.98 20.45 -0.26
CA LYS A 237 34.63 19.33 -0.96
C LYS A 237 34.22 19.16 -2.43
N SER A 238 33.55 20.13 -3.01
CA SER A 238 33.11 20.04 -4.41
C SER A 238 34.01 20.83 -5.36
N SER A 239 33.72 20.74 -6.65
CA SER A 239 34.45 21.44 -7.70
C SER A 239 33.50 22.01 -8.78
N GLY A 240 34.03 22.85 -9.65
CA GLY A 240 33.31 23.36 -10.81
C GLY A 240 32.02 24.11 -10.47
N LEU A 241 30.94 23.83 -11.19
CA LEU A 241 29.65 24.48 -11.02
C LEU A 241 28.97 24.10 -9.70
N ASN A 242 29.13 22.86 -9.23
CA ASN A 242 28.58 22.40 -7.95
C ASN A 242 29.18 23.19 -6.77
N LYS A 243 30.48 23.49 -6.82
CA LYS A 243 31.13 24.35 -5.82
C LYS A 243 30.53 25.75 -5.82
N LYS A 244 30.40 26.39 -6.98
CA LYS A 244 29.84 27.74 -7.11
C LYS A 244 28.39 27.81 -6.62
N LEU A 245 27.59 26.78 -6.93
CA LEU A 245 26.22 26.70 -6.42
C LEU A 245 26.18 26.48 -4.90
N GLY A 246 27.07 25.65 -4.35
CA GLY A 246 27.20 25.46 -2.89
C GLY A 246 27.56 26.75 -2.18
N GLU A 247 28.56 27.50 -2.70
CA GLU A 247 28.92 28.83 -2.22
C GLU A 247 27.73 29.79 -2.27
N TYR A 248 27.00 29.84 -3.40
CA TYR A 248 25.79 30.65 -3.57
C TYR A 248 24.70 30.32 -2.54
N PHE A 249 24.44 29.03 -2.26
CA PHE A 249 23.49 28.63 -1.22
C PHE A 249 23.94 29.00 0.18
N ARG A 250 25.25 28.90 0.48
CA ARG A 250 25.82 29.28 1.76
C ARG A 250 25.70 30.77 2.03
N GLU A 251 25.94 31.60 1.02
CA GLU A 251 25.82 33.06 1.13
C GLU A 251 24.37 33.52 1.25
N LYS A 252 23.44 32.81 0.61
CA LYS A 252 22.06 33.22 0.50
C LYS A 252 21.17 32.84 1.68
N TYR A 253 21.56 31.79 2.42
CA TYR A 253 20.73 31.20 3.47
C TYR A 253 21.51 30.97 4.76
N ASP A 254 21.03 31.60 5.86
CA ASP A 254 21.57 31.38 7.21
C ASP A 254 21.35 29.91 7.67
N THR A 255 20.25 29.32 7.28
CA THR A 255 19.94 27.90 7.51
C THR A 255 19.78 27.21 6.16
N LEU A 256 20.52 26.12 5.98
CA LEU A 256 20.48 25.36 4.72
C LEU A 256 19.10 24.79 4.44
N PRO A 257 18.55 25.01 3.24
CA PRO A 257 17.32 24.35 2.82
C PRO A 257 17.47 22.82 2.85
N ASN A 258 16.38 22.13 3.17
CA ASN A 258 16.34 20.69 3.18
C ASN A 258 15.86 20.17 1.83
N LEU A 259 16.61 19.27 1.18
CA LEU A 259 16.28 18.72 -0.13
C LEU A 259 14.88 18.05 -0.22
N ILE A 260 14.36 17.56 0.89
CA ILE A 260 13.03 16.94 0.92
C ILE A 260 11.95 18.00 1.13
N ASN A 261 12.12 18.86 2.13
CA ASN A 261 11.08 19.80 2.54
C ASN A 261 11.02 21.06 1.66
N ASP A 262 12.17 21.49 1.14
CA ASP A 262 12.35 22.76 0.42
C ASP A 262 12.74 22.54 -1.05
N PHE A 263 12.37 21.38 -1.62
CA PHE A 263 12.77 21.00 -2.97
C PHE A 263 12.42 22.08 -4.01
N ASP A 264 11.20 22.59 -3.99
CA ASP A 264 10.73 23.60 -4.95
C ASP A 264 11.57 24.90 -4.88
N LEU A 265 11.96 25.30 -3.68
CA LEU A 265 12.85 26.45 -3.47
C LEU A 265 14.22 26.20 -4.08
N ILE A 266 14.84 25.04 -3.76
CA ILE A 266 16.17 24.65 -4.25
C ILE A 266 16.18 24.57 -5.77
N TYR A 267 15.19 23.90 -6.34
CA TYR A 267 15.04 23.75 -7.79
C TYR A 267 14.95 25.10 -8.50
N ASN A 268 14.06 25.99 -8.04
CA ASN A 268 13.91 27.33 -8.61
C ASN A 268 15.20 28.15 -8.49
N LYS A 269 15.96 28.02 -7.41
CA LYS A 269 17.25 28.72 -7.23
C LYS A 269 18.33 28.19 -8.15
N ILE A 270 18.38 26.88 -8.40
CA ILE A 270 19.27 26.32 -9.40
C ILE A 270 18.92 26.87 -10.79
N LEU A 271 17.65 26.92 -11.17
CA LEU A 271 17.22 27.48 -12.45
C LEU A 271 17.54 28.98 -12.56
N GLU A 272 17.31 29.76 -11.50
CA GLU A 272 17.66 31.20 -11.46
C GLU A 272 19.15 31.40 -11.70
N TYR A 273 20.00 30.62 -11.01
CA TYR A 273 21.46 30.70 -11.15
C TYR A 273 21.92 30.35 -12.58
N CYS A 274 21.28 29.36 -13.20
CA CYS A 274 21.66 28.85 -14.51
C CYS A 274 20.98 29.58 -15.68
N LYS A 275 20.16 30.59 -15.41
CA LYS A 275 19.30 31.25 -16.42
C LYS A 275 20.04 31.72 -17.69
N ASN A 276 21.30 32.14 -17.56
CA ASN A 276 22.11 32.69 -18.64
C ASN A 276 23.13 31.69 -19.20
N PHE A 277 23.00 30.42 -18.91
CA PHE A 277 23.90 29.40 -19.42
C PHE A 277 23.48 28.99 -20.83
N ASP A 278 24.44 28.93 -21.76
CA ASP A 278 24.19 28.55 -23.16
C ASP A 278 23.99 27.05 -23.30
N LYS A 279 24.61 26.24 -22.44
CA LYS A 279 24.54 24.78 -22.45
C LYS A 279 23.21 24.29 -21.86
N THR A 280 22.84 23.08 -22.22
CA THR A 280 21.75 22.36 -21.56
C THR A 280 22.17 21.98 -20.15
N ILE A 281 21.35 22.32 -19.16
CA ILE A 281 21.58 22.02 -17.75
C ILE A 281 20.99 20.66 -17.42
N VAL A 282 21.81 19.76 -16.89
CA VAL A 282 21.39 18.45 -16.36
C VAL A 282 21.39 18.54 -14.84
N ILE A 283 20.23 18.44 -14.20
CA ILE A 283 20.09 18.42 -12.75
C ILE A 283 19.98 16.98 -12.30
N ASP A 284 21.05 16.43 -11.74
CA ASP A 284 21.09 15.09 -11.14
C ASP A 284 20.62 15.18 -9.67
N CYS A 285 19.44 14.67 -9.40
CA CYS A 285 18.84 14.68 -8.08
C CYS A 285 17.97 13.44 -7.85
N ALA A 286 18.12 12.77 -6.72
CA ALA A 286 17.29 11.63 -6.37
C ALA A 286 15.90 12.05 -5.84
N GLN A 287 15.69 13.31 -5.47
CA GLN A 287 14.52 13.79 -4.74
C GLN A 287 13.46 14.49 -5.60
N PHE A 288 13.44 14.32 -6.93
CA PHE A 288 12.40 14.94 -7.78
C PHE A 288 10.96 14.56 -7.38
N HIS A 289 10.77 13.40 -6.78
CA HIS A 289 9.47 13.00 -6.22
C HIS A 289 8.99 13.87 -5.05
N CYS A 290 9.89 14.68 -4.44
CA CYS A 290 9.56 15.62 -3.35
C CYS A 290 8.97 16.94 -3.85
N VAL A 291 8.91 17.18 -5.17
CA VAL A 291 8.30 18.39 -5.73
C VAL A 291 6.84 18.49 -5.30
N LYS A 292 6.48 19.64 -4.74
CA LYS A 292 5.11 19.94 -4.30
C LYS A 292 4.28 20.48 -5.45
N ASP A 293 4.82 21.43 -6.19
CA ASP A 293 4.20 22.01 -7.38
C ASP A 293 4.91 21.50 -8.66
N ILE A 294 4.32 20.49 -9.30
CA ILE A 294 4.89 19.92 -10.53
C ILE A 294 4.97 20.89 -11.71
N SER A 295 4.23 22.01 -11.67
CA SER A 295 4.25 23.01 -12.74
C SER A 295 5.55 23.80 -12.84
N ILE A 296 6.38 23.79 -11.78
CA ILE A 296 7.69 24.44 -11.80
C ILE A 296 8.73 23.67 -12.62
N LEU A 297 8.51 22.37 -12.84
CA LEU A 297 9.49 21.52 -13.57
C LEU A 297 9.60 21.94 -15.03
N LYS A 298 10.82 22.15 -15.49
CA LYS A 298 11.14 22.59 -16.85
C LYS A 298 11.88 21.51 -17.63
N GLY A 299 11.78 21.58 -18.96
CA GLY A 299 12.54 20.74 -19.87
C GLY A 299 12.09 19.29 -19.92
N LYS A 300 13.04 18.38 -19.84
CA LYS A 300 12.83 16.93 -19.92
C LYS A 300 13.07 16.28 -18.55
N ILE A 301 12.26 15.27 -18.19
CA ILE A 301 12.55 14.41 -17.05
C ILE A 301 12.99 13.02 -17.52
N ILE A 302 14.02 12.49 -16.88
CA ILE A 302 14.58 11.15 -17.11
C ILE A 302 14.69 10.44 -15.77
N ILE A 303 14.03 9.28 -15.64
CA ILE A 303 14.05 8.47 -14.43
C ILE A 303 14.70 7.12 -14.71
N ILE A 304 15.80 6.84 -14.03
CA ILE A 304 16.51 5.57 -14.12
C ILE A 304 15.79 4.53 -13.25
N ARG A 305 15.32 3.44 -13.87
CA ARG A 305 14.42 2.44 -13.30
C ARG A 305 15.10 1.09 -13.04
N THR A 306 16.22 1.08 -12.35
CA THR A 306 16.91 -0.15 -11.95
C THR A 306 16.15 -0.84 -10.81
N ASP A 307 16.14 -2.17 -10.78
CA ASP A 307 15.44 -2.93 -9.73
C ASP A 307 16.03 -2.69 -8.32
N ILE A 308 15.18 -2.93 -7.31
CA ILE A 308 15.51 -2.65 -5.90
C ILE A 308 16.73 -3.43 -5.44
N ASP A 309 16.79 -4.73 -5.76
CA ASP A 309 17.87 -5.60 -5.27
C ASP A 309 19.20 -5.20 -5.89
N THR A 310 19.21 -4.83 -7.17
CA THR A 310 20.41 -4.27 -7.82
C THR A 310 20.84 -2.97 -7.18
N CYS A 311 19.92 -2.03 -6.92
CA CYS A 311 20.22 -0.77 -6.23
C CYS A 311 20.77 -1.03 -4.82
N TYR A 312 20.11 -1.91 -4.07
CA TYR A 312 20.48 -2.29 -2.73
C TYR A 312 21.88 -2.92 -2.67
N ASN A 313 22.13 -3.95 -3.50
CA ASN A 313 23.41 -4.65 -3.53
C ASN A 313 24.56 -3.74 -3.92
N ARG A 314 24.37 -2.86 -4.92
CA ARG A 314 25.38 -1.86 -5.31
C ARG A 314 25.67 -0.85 -4.19
N THR A 315 24.64 -0.45 -3.45
CA THR A 315 24.77 0.48 -2.34
C THR A 315 25.54 -0.13 -1.18
N ILE A 316 25.23 -1.37 -0.80
CA ILE A 316 25.93 -2.12 0.24
C ILE A 316 27.41 -2.34 -0.17
N SER A 317 27.64 -2.83 -1.38
CA SER A 317 29.00 -3.07 -1.90
C SER A 317 29.85 -1.80 -1.88
N ARG A 318 29.28 -0.66 -2.27
CA ARG A 318 29.94 0.64 -2.23
C ARG A 318 30.30 1.05 -0.79
N TRP A 319 29.38 0.84 0.15
CA TRP A 319 29.61 1.17 1.56
C TRP A 319 30.77 0.33 2.13
N ILE A 320 30.76 -1.00 1.89
CA ILE A 320 31.83 -1.91 2.32
C ILE A 320 33.17 -1.51 1.69
N ASN A 321 33.18 -1.25 0.38
CA ASN A 321 34.42 -0.86 -0.31
C ASN A 321 34.98 0.47 0.18
N ASN A 322 34.13 1.44 0.48
CA ASN A 322 34.56 2.72 1.05
C ASN A 322 35.19 2.57 2.44
N HIS A 323 34.70 1.65 3.28
CA HIS A 323 35.31 1.35 4.57
C HIS A 323 36.67 0.69 4.39
N LYS A 324 36.77 -0.30 3.49
CA LYS A 324 38.05 -0.95 3.15
C LYS A 324 39.12 0.04 2.64
N GLN A 325 38.71 0.93 1.71
CA GLN A 325 39.60 1.92 1.13
C GLN A 325 40.12 2.95 2.15
N LYS A 326 39.32 3.23 3.17
CA LYS A 326 39.69 4.18 4.24
C LYS A 326 40.32 3.49 5.46
N GLU A 327 40.57 2.18 5.38
CA GLU A 327 41.06 1.34 6.48
C GLU A 327 40.23 1.51 7.77
N LEU A 328 38.90 1.67 7.60
CA LEU A 328 37.96 1.82 8.70
C LEU A 328 37.31 0.46 9.00
N ASP A 329 37.45 0.06 10.27
CA ASP A 329 36.67 -1.07 10.78
C ASP A 329 35.19 -0.70 10.91
N TYR A 330 34.34 -1.68 10.79
CA TYR A 330 32.92 -1.54 11.07
C TYR A 330 32.40 -2.78 11.81
N THR A 331 31.45 -2.55 12.69
CA THR A 331 30.79 -3.61 13.44
C THR A 331 29.69 -4.28 12.61
N GLU A 332 29.31 -5.48 13.01
CA GLU A 332 28.16 -6.17 12.41
C GLU A 332 26.86 -5.38 12.64
N GLU A 333 26.72 -4.68 13.76
CA GLU A 333 25.60 -3.82 14.07
C GLU A 333 25.49 -2.66 13.07
N GLU A 334 26.62 -1.97 12.78
CA GLU A 334 26.65 -0.89 11.78
C GLU A 334 26.29 -1.40 10.38
N LEU A 335 26.78 -2.58 9.99
CA LEU A 335 26.40 -3.22 8.73
C LEU A 335 24.91 -3.55 8.69
N ASN A 336 24.36 -4.09 9.76
CA ASN A 336 22.92 -4.42 9.84
C ASN A 336 22.06 -3.17 9.80
N LYS A 337 22.43 -2.10 10.51
CA LYS A 337 21.78 -0.78 10.44
C LYS A 337 21.83 -0.22 9.01
N TYR A 338 22.95 -0.40 8.31
CA TYR A 338 23.05 0.01 6.91
C TYR A 338 22.15 -0.81 5.99
N LYS A 339 21.96 -2.09 6.26
CA LYS A 339 21.04 -2.98 5.50
C LYS A 339 19.58 -2.56 5.64
N GLU A 340 19.17 -1.90 6.70
CA GLU A 340 17.82 -1.36 6.87
C GLU A 340 17.44 -0.30 5.80
N ARG A 341 18.43 0.25 5.10
CA ARG A 341 18.21 1.16 3.95
C ARG A 341 17.37 0.56 2.84
N LYS A 342 17.21 -0.76 2.78
CA LYS A 342 16.30 -1.40 1.82
C LYS A 342 14.87 -0.84 1.94
N LYS A 343 14.41 -0.52 3.16
CA LYS A 343 13.11 0.13 3.41
C LYS A 343 13.03 1.52 2.77
N GLY A 344 14.11 2.32 2.87
CA GLY A 344 14.17 3.64 2.26
C GLY A 344 14.19 3.58 0.72
N ILE A 345 14.89 2.59 0.14
CA ILE A 345 14.87 2.32 -1.29
C ILE A 345 13.44 2.02 -1.75
N TYR A 346 12.73 1.18 -1.02
CA TYR A 346 11.35 0.82 -1.28
C TYR A 346 10.41 2.04 -1.26
N SER A 347 10.53 2.88 -0.23
CA SER A 347 9.76 4.14 -0.12
C SER A 347 10.01 5.05 -1.31
N TRP A 348 11.27 5.20 -1.72
CA TRP A 348 11.63 6.01 -2.89
C TRP A 348 10.91 5.53 -4.17
N TYR A 349 10.86 4.21 -4.41
CA TYR A 349 10.17 3.65 -5.58
C TYR A 349 8.68 3.93 -5.56
N LYS A 350 8.03 3.78 -4.40
CA LYS A 350 6.62 4.09 -4.22
C LYS A 350 6.33 5.56 -4.50
N GLU A 351 7.10 6.47 -3.92
CA GLU A 351 6.93 7.90 -4.08
C GLU A 351 7.22 8.36 -5.51
N THR A 352 8.27 7.82 -6.14
CA THR A 352 8.61 8.13 -7.53
C THR A 352 7.55 7.61 -8.50
N ASN A 353 6.96 6.44 -8.26
CA ASN A 353 5.85 5.97 -9.07
C ASN A 353 4.62 6.88 -8.95
N ASN A 354 4.31 7.37 -7.75
CA ASN A 354 3.25 8.37 -7.56
C ASN A 354 3.56 9.69 -8.28
N PHE A 355 4.82 10.10 -8.29
CA PHE A 355 5.30 11.26 -9.03
C PHE A 355 5.12 11.08 -10.54
N ILE A 356 5.48 9.92 -11.11
CA ILE A 356 5.24 9.61 -12.52
C ILE A 356 3.75 9.73 -12.86
N ASN A 357 2.88 9.16 -12.05
CA ASN A 357 1.44 9.24 -12.25
C ASN A 357 0.90 10.69 -12.24
N LYS A 358 1.56 11.58 -11.52
CA LYS A 358 1.21 13.02 -11.54
C LYS A 358 1.68 13.68 -12.83
N ILE A 359 2.94 13.47 -13.24
CA ILE A 359 3.48 14.09 -14.47
C ILE A 359 2.85 13.53 -15.74
N ASP A 360 2.35 12.30 -15.73
CA ASP A 360 1.65 11.72 -16.88
C ASP A 360 0.29 12.38 -17.16
N LYS A 361 -0.25 13.07 -16.17
CA LYS A 361 -1.51 13.82 -16.28
C LYS A 361 -1.32 15.26 -16.80
N LEU A 362 -0.07 15.74 -16.88
CA LEU A 362 0.30 16.99 -17.55
C LEU A 362 0.33 16.82 -19.07
#